data_d53d9557aa7411c0c475c312c52b341e
#
_entry.id   d53d9557aa7411c0c475c312c52b341e
#
_cell.length_a   1.000
_cell.length_b   1.000
_cell.length_c   1.000
_cell.angle_alpha   90.00
_cell.angle_beta   90.00
_cell.angle_gamma   90.00
#
_symmetry.space_group_name_H-M   'P 1'
#
loop_
_entity.id
_entity.type
_entity.pdbx_description
1 polymer ?
#
loop_
_entity_poly.entity_id
_entity_poly.type
_entity_poly.pdbx_seq_one_letter_code
_entity_poly.pdbx_strand_id
1 'polypeptide(L)'
;MAEINERLNLPDNIEVIRDQISAIIFSEMRNQYNLAVADDDPVADDYLTTVLVENDEPLQAGGDNDLFPIVNVSVDNVRRDGGASVNTSNRVASLNLDCYQVGNTSGKFAGRTAIIKAWKLARCIRAILESDQYTYLFLRGIVSKVRINSMTGGYPSGMENSAVKVAVVRLVVEITYDQNSPQTTGPGLTILPVVISDDNGQVVGNIKEEYS
;
A
#
# COMPACT_ATOMS: atom_id res chain seq x y z
N MET A 1 6.94 -3.72 41.83
CA MET A 1 6.95 -3.29 40.42
C MET A 1 6.03 -4.21 39.67
N ALA A 2 5.12 -3.69 38.84
CA ALA A 2 4.30 -4.55 38.00
C ALA A 2 5.20 -5.06 36.85
N GLU A 3 5.36 -6.37 36.74
CA GLU A 3 6.11 -7.01 35.67
C GLU A 3 5.13 -7.32 34.51
N ILE A 4 5.57 -7.10 33.28
CA ILE A 4 4.82 -7.51 32.09
C ILE A 4 5.06 -9.01 31.93
N ASN A 5 4.04 -9.81 32.23
CA ASN A 5 4.14 -11.28 32.21
C ASN A 5 3.72 -11.89 30.85
N GLU A 6 3.40 -11.03 29.85
CA GLU A 6 2.95 -11.45 28.53
C GLU A 6 4.04 -11.24 27.48
N ARG A 7 4.04 -12.06 26.43
CA ARG A 7 4.93 -11.87 25.30
C ARG A 7 4.51 -10.62 24.52
N LEU A 8 5.47 -9.70 24.28
CA LEU A 8 5.25 -8.46 23.56
C LEU A 8 5.52 -8.60 22.04
N ASN A 9 5.43 -9.80 21.50
CA ASN A 9 5.69 -10.08 20.07
C ASN A 9 4.42 -10.18 19.22
N LEU A 10 3.33 -9.57 19.69
CA LEU A 10 2.10 -9.46 18.88
C LEU A 10 2.31 -8.38 17.80
N PRO A 11 1.78 -8.58 16.60
CA PRO A 11 1.81 -7.55 15.55
C PRO A 11 1.11 -6.29 16.04
N ASP A 12 1.72 -5.15 15.74
CA ASP A 12 1.10 -3.85 16.00
C ASP A 12 -0.07 -3.63 15.04
N ASN A 13 -1.12 -2.96 15.50
CA ASN A 13 -2.28 -2.62 14.66
C ASN A 13 -1.88 -1.87 13.38
N ILE A 14 -0.75 -1.14 13.38
CA ILE A 14 -0.26 -0.47 12.19
C ILE A 14 0.22 -1.45 11.10
N GLU A 15 0.81 -2.57 11.49
CA GLU A 15 1.23 -3.61 10.55
C GLU A 15 0.01 -4.24 9.89
N VAL A 16 -1.03 -4.55 10.68
CA VAL A 16 -2.31 -5.06 10.17
C VAL A 16 -2.96 -4.05 9.22
N ILE A 17 -2.94 -2.77 9.55
CA ILE A 17 -3.50 -1.69 8.72
C ILE A 17 -2.72 -1.57 7.41
N ARG A 18 -1.38 -1.58 7.45
CA ARG A 18 -0.51 -1.54 6.29
C ARG A 18 -0.80 -2.70 5.33
N ASP A 19 -0.85 -3.91 5.87
CA ASP A 19 -1.09 -5.12 5.08
C ASP A 19 -2.51 -5.13 4.48
N GLN A 20 -3.49 -4.63 5.23
CA GLN A 20 -4.86 -4.48 4.73
C GLN A 20 -4.95 -3.46 3.58
N ILE A 21 -4.25 -2.32 3.67
CA ILE A 21 -4.17 -1.35 2.57
C ILE A 21 -3.56 -1.99 1.33
N SER A 22 -2.47 -2.74 1.51
CA SER A 22 -1.79 -3.43 0.42
C SER A 22 -2.72 -4.45 -0.27
N ALA A 23 -3.48 -5.21 0.51
CA ALA A 23 -4.48 -6.17 0.02
C ALA A 23 -5.61 -5.49 -0.75
N ILE A 24 -6.14 -4.37 -0.24
CA ILE A 24 -7.18 -3.59 -0.91
C ILE A 24 -6.66 -3.07 -2.25
N ILE A 25 -5.47 -2.45 -2.28
CA ILE A 25 -4.88 -1.92 -3.51
C ILE A 25 -4.69 -3.04 -4.53
N PHE A 26 -4.11 -4.17 -4.12
CA PHE A 26 -3.89 -5.30 -5.02
C PHE A 26 -5.20 -5.83 -5.62
N SER A 27 -6.21 -6.05 -4.77
CA SER A 27 -7.51 -6.58 -5.18
C SER A 27 -8.24 -5.64 -6.14
N GLU A 28 -8.29 -4.34 -5.80
CA GLU A 28 -9.00 -3.37 -6.63
C GLU A 28 -8.26 -3.05 -7.93
N MET A 29 -6.94 -2.97 -7.93
CA MET A 29 -6.19 -2.79 -9.16
C MET A 29 -6.36 -3.99 -10.09
N ARG A 30 -6.43 -5.22 -9.56
CA ARG A 30 -6.76 -6.41 -10.35
C ARG A 30 -8.19 -6.36 -10.91
N ASN A 31 -9.15 -5.86 -10.12
CA ASN A 31 -10.51 -5.63 -10.59
C ASN A 31 -10.53 -4.59 -11.74
N GLN A 32 -9.80 -3.48 -11.61
CA GLN A 32 -9.69 -2.47 -12.67
C GLN A 32 -9.05 -3.04 -13.95
N TYR A 33 -8.04 -3.90 -13.80
CA TYR A 33 -7.47 -4.62 -14.93
C TYR A 33 -8.52 -5.48 -15.66
N ASN A 34 -9.30 -6.27 -14.93
CA ASN A 34 -10.32 -7.13 -15.50
C ASN A 34 -11.42 -6.33 -16.23
N LEU A 35 -11.82 -5.18 -15.67
CA LEU A 35 -12.77 -4.27 -16.30
C LEU A 35 -12.20 -3.68 -17.59
N ALA A 36 -10.95 -3.22 -17.57
CA ALA A 36 -10.28 -2.67 -18.75
C ALA A 36 -10.12 -3.72 -19.86
N VAL A 37 -9.80 -4.97 -19.51
CA VAL A 37 -9.75 -6.08 -20.48
C VAL A 37 -11.13 -6.36 -21.08
N ALA A 38 -12.20 -6.33 -20.27
CA ALA A 38 -13.57 -6.53 -20.74
C ALA A 38 -14.04 -5.43 -21.69
N ASP A 39 -13.50 -4.22 -21.54
CA ASP A 39 -13.79 -3.05 -22.39
C ASP A 39 -12.85 -2.93 -23.58
N ASP A 40 -11.97 -3.91 -23.83
CA ASP A 40 -10.92 -3.88 -24.89
C ASP A 40 -10.01 -2.63 -24.78
N ASP A 41 -9.73 -2.15 -23.55
CA ASP A 41 -8.88 -0.97 -23.34
C ASP A 41 -7.42 -1.32 -23.69
N PRO A 42 -6.78 -0.64 -24.68
CA PRO A 42 -5.41 -0.91 -25.09
C PRO A 42 -4.36 -0.64 -24.01
N VAL A 43 -4.74 -0.01 -22.90
CA VAL A 43 -3.86 0.28 -21.76
C VAL A 43 -4.27 -0.50 -20.49
N ALA A 44 -4.97 -1.62 -20.66
CA ALA A 44 -5.38 -2.48 -19.54
C ALA A 44 -4.19 -2.86 -18.63
N ASP A 45 -3.02 -3.17 -19.22
CA ASP A 45 -1.81 -3.54 -18.48
C ASP A 45 -1.30 -2.45 -17.53
N ASP A 46 -1.69 -1.18 -17.73
CA ASP A 46 -1.36 -0.10 -16.78
C ASP A 46 -2.01 -0.31 -15.39
N TYR A 47 -2.97 -1.22 -15.26
CA TYR A 47 -3.63 -1.59 -14.00
C TYR A 47 -3.08 -2.88 -13.36
N LEU A 48 -2.29 -3.68 -14.08
CA LEU A 48 -1.70 -4.91 -13.55
C LEU A 48 -0.52 -4.56 -12.62
N THR A 49 -0.85 -4.31 -11.37
CA THR A 49 0.03 -3.66 -10.40
C THR A 49 0.67 -4.67 -9.45
N THR A 50 2.00 -4.61 -9.30
CA THR A 50 2.75 -5.29 -8.25
C THR A 50 2.70 -4.46 -6.97
N VAL A 51 2.26 -5.05 -5.86
CA VAL A 51 2.24 -4.38 -4.55
C VAL A 51 3.33 -4.96 -3.67
N LEU A 52 4.22 -4.10 -3.20
CA LEU A 52 5.31 -4.42 -2.28
C LEU A 52 5.03 -3.80 -0.91
N VAL A 53 5.56 -4.41 0.15
CA VAL A 53 5.40 -3.95 1.52
C VAL A 53 6.78 -3.78 2.15
N GLU A 54 7.05 -2.58 2.70
CA GLU A 54 8.32 -2.24 3.37
C GLU A 54 9.56 -2.61 2.55
N ASN A 55 9.50 -2.45 1.23
CA ASN A 55 10.64 -2.76 0.39
C ASN A 55 11.55 -1.52 0.27
N ASP A 56 12.78 -1.63 0.74
CA ASP A 56 13.77 -0.54 0.72
C ASP A 56 14.28 -0.24 -0.69
N GLU A 57 14.25 -1.24 -1.57
CA GLU A 57 14.79 -1.14 -2.93
C GLU A 57 13.78 -1.65 -3.99
N PRO A 58 12.57 -1.04 -4.06
CA PRO A 58 11.50 -1.52 -4.94
C PRO A 58 11.89 -1.54 -6.42
N LEU A 59 12.88 -0.73 -6.82
CA LEU A 59 13.36 -0.68 -8.20
C LEU A 59 14.39 -1.76 -8.53
N GLN A 60 15.08 -2.32 -7.54
CA GLN A 60 16.00 -3.45 -7.74
C GLN A 60 15.23 -4.78 -7.82
N ALA A 61 14.14 -4.89 -7.06
CA ALA A 61 13.20 -6.01 -7.21
C ALA A 61 12.58 -6.07 -8.62
N GLY A 62 12.51 -4.90 -9.28
CA GLY A 62 12.02 -4.73 -10.65
C GLY A 62 13.12 -4.74 -11.71
N GLY A 63 14.16 -5.55 -11.56
CA GLY A 63 15.21 -5.68 -12.57
C GLY A 63 14.72 -6.04 -13.98
N ASP A 64 13.53 -6.60 -14.07
CA ASP A 64 12.77 -6.78 -15.30
C ASP A 64 11.67 -5.71 -15.41
N ASN A 65 11.54 -5.10 -16.59
CA ASN A 65 10.48 -4.13 -16.91
C ASN A 65 9.05 -4.70 -16.71
N ASP A 66 8.93 -6.01 -16.54
CA ASP A 66 7.68 -6.75 -16.45
C ASP A 66 6.98 -6.60 -15.07
N LEU A 67 7.68 -6.06 -14.06
CA LEU A 67 7.08 -5.84 -12.73
C LEU A 67 6.34 -4.50 -12.59
N PHE A 68 6.46 -3.59 -13.56
CA PHE A 68 5.73 -2.32 -13.51
C PHE A 68 4.31 -2.46 -14.03
N PRO A 69 3.35 -1.78 -13.43
CA PRO A 69 3.41 -0.79 -12.33
C PRO A 69 3.74 -1.38 -10.97
N ILE A 70 4.47 -0.64 -10.13
CA ILE A 70 4.80 -1.05 -8.75
C ILE A 70 4.19 -0.04 -7.77
N VAL A 71 3.62 -0.55 -6.68
CA VAL A 71 3.23 0.24 -5.51
C VAL A 71 3.94 -0.32 -4.30
N ASN A 72 4.76 0.50 -3.64
CA ASN A 72 5.39 0.14 -2.38
C ASN A 72 4.68 0.83 -1.22
N VAL A 73 4.18 0.05 -0.27
CA VAL A 73 3.47 0.54 0.92
C VAL A 73 4.41 0.44 2.11
N SER A 74 4.73 1.57 2.73
CA SER A 74 5.63 1.61 3.89
C SER A 74 5.10 2.51 5.00
N VAL A 75 5.44 2.16 6.25
CA VAL A 75 5.12 2.99 7.42
C VAL A 75 6.22 4.05 7.55
N ASP A 76 5.83 5.34 7.53
CA ASP A 76 6.76 6.46 7.71
C ASP A 76 6.95 6.78 9.18
N ASN A 77 5.85 7.03 9.90
CA ASN A 77 5.90 7.28 11.34
C ASN A 77 4.58 6.93 12.03
N VAL A 78 4.67 6.74 13.34
CA VAL A 78 3.53 6.56 14.25
C VAL A 78 3.66 7.53 15.42
N ARG A 79 2.61 8.31 15.69
CA ARG A 79 2.57 9.27 16.78
C ARG A 79 1.29 9.14 17.61
N ARG A 80 1.29 9.66 18.84
CA ARG A 80 0.06 9.84 19.58
C ARG A 80 -0.80 10.92 18.93
N ASP A 81 -2.12 10.72 18.95
CA ASP A 81 -3.03 11.79 18.61
C ASP A 81 -2.96 12.88 19.69
N GLY A 82 -2.55 14.09 19.31
CA GLY A 82 -2.31 15.21 20.23
C GLY A 82 -3.55 15.73 20.94
N GLY A 83 -4.75 15.36 20.49
CA GLY A 83 -6.04 15.69 21.12
C GLY A 83 -6.55 14.62 22.10
N ALA A 84 -5.86 13.49 22.19
CA ALA A 84 -6.32 12.36 22.97
C ALA A 84 -5.98 12.53 24.47
N SER A 85 -6.92 12.17 25.35
CA SER A 85 -6.67 12.04 26.80
C SER A 85 -5.53 11.08 27.08
N VAL A 86 -4.85 11.24 28.21
CA VAL A 86 -3.71 10.39 28.64
C VAL A 86 -4.05 8.90 28.61
N ASN A 87 -5.33 8.55 28.73
CA ASN A 87 -5.85 7.19 28.80
C ASN A 87 -6.35 6.66 27.43
N THR A 88 -6.23 7.41 26.33
CA THR A 88 -6.68 6.94 25.02
C THR A 88 -5.54 6.29 24.27
N SER A 89 -5.83 5.16 23.67
CA SER A 89 -4.92 4.39 22.82
C SER A 89 -4.78 4.95 21.40
N ASN A 90 -5.45 6.07 21.11
CA ASN A 90 -5.48 6.66 19.76
C ASN A 90 -4.08 7.02 19.26
N ARG A 91 -3.79 6.54 18.08
CA ARG A 91 -2.56 6.77 17.31
C ARG A 91 -2.88 7.38 15.96
N VAL A 92 -1.93 8.10 15.43
CA VAL A 92 -1.95 8.58 14.06
C VAL A 92 -0.69 8.03 13.38
N ALA A 93 -0.89 7.24 12.35
CA ALA A 93 0.19 6.75 11.50
C ALA A 93 0.22 7.53 10.20
N SER A 94 1.42 7.72 9.67
CA SER A 94 1.67 8.19 8.31
C SER A 94 2.26 7.04 7.50
N LEU A 95 1.62 6.70 6.39
CA LEU A 95 2.11 5.71 5.45
C LEU A 95 2.46 6.39 4.13
N ASN A 96 3.57 5.95 3.53
CA ASN A 96 3.96 6.32 2.18
C ASN A 96 3.54 5.21 1.20
N LEU A 97 2.81 5.60 0.16
CA LEU A 97 2.49 4.75 -0.97
C LEU A 97 3.23 5.28 -2.19
N ASP A 98 4.32 4.63 -2.55
CA ASP A 98 5.16 5.01 -3.66
C ASP A 98 4.75 4.27 -4.93
N CYS A 99 4.20 5.01 -5.88
CA CYS A 99 3.69 4.52 -7.16
C CYS A 99 4.74 4.70 -8.26
N TYR A 100 5.39 3.62 -8.67
CA TYR A 100 6.45 3.64 -9.69
C TYR A 100 5.89 3.23 -11.05
N GLN A 101 6.35 3.93 -12.09
CA GLN A 101 6.03 3.62 -13.48
C GLN A 101 7.20 3.87 -14.40
N VAL A 102 7.27 3.10 -15.48
CA VAL A 102 8.26 3.28 -16.55
C VAL A 102 7.67 3.95 -17.77
N GLY A 103 8.50 4.70 -18.46
CA GLY A 103 8.16 5.25 -19.77
C GLY A 103 8.41 4.22 -20.89
N ASN A 104 7.42 4.01 -21.74
CA ASN A 104 7.44 3.01 -22.81
C ASN A 104 8.29 3.41 -24.03
N THR A 105 8.94 4.57 -24.02
CA THR A 105 9.68 5.07 -25.19
C THR A 105 11.12 5.37 -24.85
N SER A 106 12.03 4.78 -25.62
CA SER A 106 13.42 5.24 -25.70
C SER A 106 13.42 6.59 -26.41
N GLY A 107 13.72 7.67 -25.72
CA GLY A 107 13.85 8.99 -26.32
C GLY A 107 13.55 10.18 -25.40
N LYS A 108 13.54 11.39 -25.94
CA LYS A 108 13.37 12.65 -25.18
C LYS A 108 12.10 12.73 -24.31
N PHE A 109 11.09 11.93 -24.58
CA PHE A 109 9.79 11.98 -23.91
C PHE A 109 9.54 10.80 -22.95
N ALA A 110 10.46 9.86 -22.80
CA ALA A 110 10.30 8.70 -21.94
C ALA A 110 10.00 9.10 -20.48
N GLY A 111 10.72 10.06 -19.94
CA GLY A 111 10.45 10.57 -18.59
C GLY A 111 9.07 11.20 -18.44
N ARG A 112 8.62 11.97 -19.43
CA ARG A 112 7.27 12.57 -19.43
C ARG A 112 6.19 11.50 -19.45
N THR A 113 6.38 10.43 -20.21
CA THR A 113 5.43 9.31 -20.27
C THR A 113 5.39 8.57 -18.92
N ALA A 114 6.55 8.29 -18.32
CA ALA A 114 6.64 7.66 -17.01
C ALA A 114 5.90 8.44 -15.92
N ILE A 115 6.13 9.76 -15.83
CA ILE A 115 5.49 10.58 -14.79
C ILE A 115 3.98 10.69 -14.98
N ILE A 116 3.48 10.76 -16.22
CA ILE A 116 2.04 10.77 -16.52
C ILE A 116 1.40 9.45 -16.07
N LYS A 117 2.04 8.31 -16.37
CA LYS A 117 1.56 6.98 -15.93
C LYS A 117 1.60 6.84 -14.40
N ALA A 118 2.66 7.30 -13.75
CA ALA A 118 2.76 7.28 -12.29
C ALA A 118 1.63 8.11 -11.63
N TRP A 119 1.31 9.29 -12.19
CA TRP A 119 0.17 10.09 -11.73
C TRP A 119 -1.18 9.41 -11.98
N LYS A 120 -1.35 8.69 -13.10
CA LYS A 120 -2.56 7.89 -13.37
C LYS A 120 -2.75 6.82 -12.31
N LEU A 121 -1.69 6.04 -12.03
CA LEU A 121 -1.68 5.00 -10.99
C LEU A 121 -2.02 5.57 -9.62
N ALA A 122 -1.33 6.64 -9.21
CA ALA A 122 -1.57 7.29 -7.92
C ALA A 122 -3.00 7.82 -7.76
N ARG A 123 -3.61 8.36 -8.83
CA ARG A 123 -5.01 8.79 -8.82
C ARG A 123 -5.98 7.63 -8.69
N CYS A 124 -5.71 6.47 -9.31
CA CYS A 124 -6.52 5.28 -9.13
C CYS A 124 -6.48 4.81 -7.67
N ILE A 125 -5.28 4.73 -7.08
CA ILE A 125 -5.12 4.34 -5.67
C ILE A 125 -5.83 5.33 -4.74
N ARG A 126 -5.70 6.63 -5.01
CA ARG A 126 -6.43 7.65 -4.25
C ARG A 126 -7.94 7.41 -4.31
N ALA A 127 -8.48 7.19 -5.51
CA ALA A 127 -9.91 6.95 -5.68
C ALA A 127 -10.41 5.69 -4.95
N ILE A 128 -9.58 4.64 -4.92
CA ILE A 128 -9.85 3.42 -4.14
C ILE A 128 -9.94 3.76 -2.65
N LEU A 129 -8.90 4.38 -2.09
CA LEU A 129 -8.82 4.65 -0.66
C LEU A 129 -9.81 5.72 -0.17
N GLU A 130 -10.24 6.65 -1.03
CA GLU A 130 -11.26 7.66 -0.73
C GLU A 130 -12.69 7.16 -1.00
N SER A 131 -12.88 5.93 -1.48
CA SER A 131 -14.23 5.40 -1.69
C SER A 131 -14.91 5.06 -0.37
N ASP A 132 -16.22 5.24 -0.32
CA ASP A 132 -17.04 4.95 0.88
C ASP A 132 -16.91 3.50 1.35
N GLN A 133 -16.64 2.59 0.43
CA GLN A 133 -16.46 1.17 0.70
C GLN A 133 -15.27 0.91 1.64
N TYR A 134 -14.21 1.72 1.54
CA TYR A 134 -12.95 1.54 2.26
C TYR A 134 -12.72 2.56 3.38
N THR A 135 -13.77 3.28 3.79
CA THR A 135 -13.69 4.31 4.86
C THR A 135 -12.99 3.83 6.12
N TYR A 136 -13.15 2.55 6.47
CA TYR A 136 -12.54 1.92 7.64
C TYR A 136 -11.57 0.78 7.27
N LEU A 137 -11.19 0.65 5.99
CA LEU A 137 -10.30 -0.41 5.51
C LEU A 137 -10.76 -1.82 5.92
N PHE A 138 -12.07 -2.06 6.09
CA PHE A 138 -12.65 -3.26 6.71
C PHE A 138 -12.24 -3.52 8.16
N LEU A 139 -11.57 -2.57 8.82
CA LEU A 139 -11.05 -2.67 10.19
C LEU A 139 -11.89 -1.79 11.14
N ARG A 140 -13.21 -1.95 11.13
CA ARG A 140 -14.12 -1.24 12.05
C ARG A 140 -13.75 -1.54 13.49
N GLY A 141 -13.64 -0.48 14.33
CA GLY A 141 -13.23 -0.59 15.72
C GLY A 141 -11.71 -0.47 15.92
N ILE A 142 -10.91 -0.56 14.86
CA ILE A 142 -9.49 -0.25 14.88
C ILE A 142 -9.24 1.07 14.16
N VAL A 143 -9.60 1.17 12.90
CA VAL A 143 -9.44 2.39 12.09
C VAL A 143 -10.63 3.31 12.31
N SER A 144 -10.37 4.56 12.68
CA SER A 144 -11.37 5.61 12.85
C SER A 144 -11.39 6.61 11.69
N LYS A 145 -10.23 6.80 11.02
CA LYS A 145 -10.12 7.77 9.92
C LYS A 145 -8.97 7.42 8.99
N VAL A 146 -9.23 7.56 7.69
CA VAL A 146 -8.22 7.51 6.62
C VAL A 146 -8.25 8.83 5.87
N ARG A 147 -7.09 9.41 5.60
CA ARG A 147 -6.97 10.67 4.87
C ARG A 147 -5.72 10.68 4.01
N ILE A 148 -5.85 11.10 2.76
CA ILE A 148 -4.70 11.38 1.91
C ILE A 148 -4.27 12.83 2.12
N ASN A 149 -3.07 13.04 2.68
CA ASN A 149 -2.57 14.36 3.03
C ASN A 149 -1.90 15.06 1.86
N SER A 150 -1.15 14.32 1.06
CA SER A 150 -0.41 14.90 -0.08
C SER A 150 -0.13 13.86 -1.16
N MET A 151 0.12 14.37 -2.35
CA MET A 151 0.62 13.60 -3.50
C MET A 151 1.77 14.39 -4.11
N THR A 152 2.94 13.78 -4.22
CA THR A 152 4.15 14.42 -4.76
C THR A 152 4.79 13.54 -5.83
N GLY A 153 5.04 14.10 -7.00
CA GLY A 153 5.66 13.38 -8.12
C GLY A 153 7.11 13.79 -8.33
N GLY A 154 7.93 12.83 -8.78
CA GLY A 154 9.34 13.06 -9.07
C GLY A 154 9.99 11.90 -9.81
N TYR A 155 11.30 11.93 -9.85
CA TYR A 155 12.13 10.88 -10.42
C TYR A 155 13.02 10.32 -9.32
N PRO A 156 13.16 8.98 -9.20
CA PRO A 156 14.04 8.38 -8.20
C PRO A 156 15.48 8.82 -8.40
N SER A 157 16.17 9.08 -7.29
CA SER A 157 17.59 9.45 -7.31
C SER A 157 18.45 8.32 -7.89
N GLY A 158 19.46 8.67 -8.69
CA GLY A 158 20.40 7.69 -9.28
C GLY A 158 19.94 7.06 -10.60
N MET A 159 18.69 7.26 -11.03
CA MET A 159 18.18 6.76 -12.32
C MET A 159 18.23 7.79 -13.46
N GLU A 160 18.82 8.95 -13.23
CA GLU A 160 18.87 10.05 -14.19
C GLU A 160 19.56 9.69 -15.51
N ASN A 161 20.55 8.78 -15.46
CA ASN A 161 21.31 8.29 -16.60
C ASN A 161 20.88 6.89 -17.09
N SER A 162 19.84 6.30 -16.51
CA SER A 162 19.33 4.99 -16.95
C SER A 162 18.70 5.08 -18.34
N ALA A 163 18.89 4.04 -19.15
CA ALA A 163 18.20 3.87 -20.43
C ALA A 163 16.68 3.77 -20.23
N VAL A 164 16.25 3.24 -19.09
CA VAL A 164 14.84 3.17 -18.69
C VAL A 164 14.53 4.35 -17.78
N LYS A 165 13.55 5.16 -18.13
CA LYS A 165 13.10 6.29 -17.31
C LYS A 165 11.98 5.84 -16.39
N VAL A 166 12.27 5.81 -15.09
CA VAL A 166 11.30 5.53 -14.04
C VAL A 166 10.85 6.86 -13.42
N ALA A 167 9.57 6.96 -13.12
CA ALA A 167 9.00 8.04 -12.32
C ALA A 167 8.29 7.47 -11.10
N VAL A 168 8.20 8.26 -10.05
CA VAL A 168 7.49 7.93 -8.82
C VAL A 168 6.50 9.03 -8.45
N VAL A 169 5.34 8.62 -7.96
CA VAL A 169 4.40 9.52 -7.26
C VAL A 169 4.16 8.93 -5.88
N ARG A 170 4.49 9.70 -4.86
CA ARG A 170 4.25 9.36 -3.45
C ARG A 170 2.91 9.93 -3.01
N LEU A 171 2.06 9.07 -2.46
CA LEU A 171 0.91 9.46 -1.67
C LEU A 171 1.27 9.32 -0.20
N VAL A 172 0.97 10.35 0.60
CA VAL A 172 1.09 10.29 2.05
C VAL A 172 -0.31 10.10 2.63
N VAL A 173 -0.53 8.94 3.25
CA VAL A 173 -1.81 8.55 3.84
C VAL A 173 -1.70 8.62 5.35
N GLU A 174 -2.54 9.45 5.97
CA GLU A 174 -2.65 9.55 7.42
C GLU A 174 -3.83 8.71 7.91
N ILE A 175 -3.59 7.88 8.91
CA ILE A 175 -4.58 6.98 9.49
C ILE A 175 -4.66 7.19 10.98
N THR A 176 -5.86 7.50 11.46
CA THR A 176 -6.14 7.51 12.90
C THR A 176 -6.72 6.16 13.30
N TYR A 177 -6.12 5.52 14.30
CA TYR A 177 -6.51 4.20 14.74
C TYR A 177 -6.35 4.02 16.24
N ASP A 178 -7.05 3.03 16.80
CA ASP A 178 -6.88 2.58 18.17
C ASP A 178 -5.80 1.51 18.25
N GLN A 179 -4.84 1.75 19.14
CA GLN A 179 -3.87 0.75 19.54
C GLN A 179 -4.49 -0.08 20.65
N ASN A 180 -5.12 -1.20 20.31
CA ASN A 180 -5.67 -2.08 21.34
C ASN A 180 -4.57 -2.61 22.25
N SER A 181 -4.79 -2.54 23.56
CA SER A 181 -3.99 -3.28 24.49
C SER A 181 -4.16 -4.78 24.22
N PRO A 182 -3.09 -5.58 24.22
CA PRO A 182 -3.18 -7.03 24.01
C PRO A 182 -4.10 -7.77 24.99
N GLN A 183 -4.60 -7.10 26.01
CA GLN A 183 -5.51 -7.64 27.03
C GLN A 183 -6.99 -7.67 26.63
N THR A 184 -7.40 -7.06 25.55
CA THR A 184 -8.78 -7.14 25.09
C THR A 184 -8.90 -8.19 23.99
N THR A 185 -9.35 -9.38 24.39
CA THR A 185 -9.86 -10.39 23.45
C THR A 185 -11.09 -9.83 22.73
N GLY A 186 -10.86 -9.04 21.69
CA GLY A 186 -11.89 -8.66 20.73
C GLY A 186 -12.31 -9.89 19.89
N PRO A 187 -13.47 -9.86 19.25
CA PRO A 187 -13.82 -10.90 18.30
C PRO A 187 -12.71 -11.00 17.25
N GLY A 188 -12.18 -12.22 17.08
CA GLY A 188 -11.01 -12.47 16.25
C GLY A 188 -11.09 -11.76 14.91
N LEU A 189 -10.06 -11.01 14.58
CA LEU A 189 -9.92 -10.37 13.28
C LEU A 189 -9.90 -11.49 12.23
N THR A 190 -10.93 -11.55 11.40
CA THR A 190 -10.88 -12.42 10.22
C THR A 190 -10.05 -11.70 9.16
N ILE A 191 -8.74 -11.92 9.18
CA ILE A 191 -7.86 -11.47 8.12
C ILE A 191 -8.19 -12.32 6.89
N LEU A 192 -8.64 -11.68 5.81
CA LEU A 192 -8.79 -12.37 4.54
C LEU A 192 -7.38 -12.82 4.10
N PRO A 193 -7.15 -14.11 3.84
CA PRO A 193 -5.84 -14.57 3.40
C PRO A 193 -5.52 -13.92 2.06
N VAL A 194 -4.49 -13.08 2.04
CA VAL A 194 -3.95 -12.54 0.80
C VAL A 194 -3.08 -13.64 0.17
N VAL A 195 -3.62 -14.28 -0.86
CA VAL A 195 -2.88 -15.22 -1.69
C VAL A 195 -2.23 -14.40 -2.80
N ILE A 196 -0.94 -14.16 -2.70
CA ILE A 196 -0.15 -13.59 -3.80
C ILE A 196 0.22 -14.76 -4.69
N SER A 197 -0.39 -14.87 -5.87
CA SER A 197 -0.02 -15.85 -6.88
C SER A 197 0.71 -15.16 -8.04
N ASP A 198 1.73 -15.83 -8.57
CA ASP A 198 2.38 -15.44 -9.82
C ASP A 198 1.46 -15.67 -11.03
N ASP A 199 1.90 -15.26 -12.22
CA ASP A 199 1.15 -15.40 -13.47
C ASP A 199 0.83 -16.84 -13.87
N ASN A 200 1.44 -17.82 -13.21
CA ASN A 200 1.20 -19.26 -13.39
C ASN A 200 0.26 -19.82 -12.32
N GLY A 201 -0.31 -18.98 -11.43
CA GLY A 201 -1.20 -19.40 -10.36
C GLY A 201 -0.46 -20.06 -9.19
N GLN A 202 0.88 -19.99 -9.12
CA GLN A 202 1.62 -20.46 -7.96
C GLN A 202 1.59 -19.41 -6.85
N VAL A 203 1.25 -19.88 -5.65
CA VAL A 203 1.23 -19.05 -4.43
C VAL A 203 2.65 -18.69 -4.06
N VAL A 204 3.04 -17.44 -4.26
CA VAL A 204 4.39 -16.92 -3.95
C VAL A 204 4.51 -16.50 -2.49
N GLY A 205 3.40 -16.33 -1.79
CA GLY A 205 3.36 -16.05 -0.36
C GLY A 205 1.99 -16.40 0.22
N ASN A 206 1.99 -17.13 1.33
CA ASN A 206 0.82 -17.34 2.18
C ASN A 206 1.06 -16.59 3.49
N ILE A 207 0.38 -15.48 3.70
CA ILE A 207 0.28 -14.92 5.06
C ILE A 207 -0.85 -15.69 5.73
N LYS A 208 -0.55 -16.90 6.22
CA LYS A 208 -1.35 -17.62 7.18
C LYS A 208 -0.70 -17.41 8.54
N GLU A 209 -1.09 -16.40 9.26
CA GLU A 209 -0.92 -16.39 10.70
C GLU A 209 -2.24 -16.81 11.34
N GLU A 210 -2.29 -18.04 11.82
CA GLU A 210 -3.35 -18.48 12.72
C GLU A 210 -3.08 -17.85 14.09
N TYR A 211 -3.85 -16.84 14.44
CA TYR A 211 -3.92 -16.33 15.79
C TYR A 211 -4.95 -17.16 16.57
N SER A 212 -4.47 -18.06 17.39
CA SER A 212 -5.27 -18.80 18.38
C SER A 212 -5.32 -18.02 19.70
#